data_1780f8b7a4a3ae2a187967d4e8dcf7a3
#
_entry.id   1780f8b7a4a3ae2a187967d4e8dcf7a3
#
_cell.length_a   1.000
_cell.length_b   1.000
_cell.length_c   1.000
_cell.angle_alpha   90.00
_cell.angle_beta   90.00
_cell.angle_gamma   90.00
#
_symmetry.space_group_name_H-M   'P 1'
#
loop_
_entity.id
_entity.type
_entity.pdbx_description
1 polymer ?
#
loop_
_entity_poly.entity_id
_entity_poly.type
_entity_poly.pdbx_seq_one_letter_code
_entity_poly.pdbx_strand_id
1 'polypeptide(L)'
;MPTVLYAEDDRDCRELFAFTLRLHEYNVYEAINGAQAVQIVRDEPVDLVILDVRMPMMTGYDAARMIAGEAPHIPIMFLSAKGLQREVQTAFGCGPTVVDYLVKPVSPDQLVGRVDQVLQVSRTAGLEAVRQESLAREENVYVQR
;
A
#
# COMPACT_ATOMS: atom_id res chain seq x y z
N MET A 1 -8.35 -12.47 -11.63
CA MET A 1 -7.05 -12.13 -11.00
C MET A 1 -7.07 -10.67 -10.59
N PRO A 2 -6.95 -10.37 -9.30
CA PRO A 2 -6.85 -8.98 -8.87
C PRO A 2 -5.58 -8.31 -9.40
N THR A 3 -5.65 -7.01 -9.58
CA THR A 3 -4.55 -6.19 -10.09
C THR A 3 -4.00 -5.30 -8.98
N VAL A 4 -2.70 -5.41 -8.74
CA VAL A 4 -1.98 -4.65 -7.74
C VAL A 4 -1.04 -3.67 -8.43
N LEU A 5 -1.07 -2.42 -8.00
CA LEU A 5 -0.06 -1.43 -8.37
C LEU A 5 0.98 -1.39 -7.26
N TYR A 6 2.24 -1.60 -7.60
CA TYR A 6 3.35 -1.52 -6.66
C TYR A 6 4.33 -0.44 -7.08
N ALA A 7 4.48 0.59 -6.25
CA ALA A 7 5.36 1.72 -6.49
C ALA A 7 6.56 1.68 -5.54
N GLU A 8 7.75 1.55 -6.11
CA GLU A 8 9.03 1.44 -5.42
C GLU A 8 10.14 1.88 -6.36
N ASP A 9 10.98 2.81 -5.94
CA ASP A 9 12.09 3.28 -6.78
C ASP A 9 13.31 2.34 -6.78
N ASP A 10 13.53 1.58 -5.70
CA ASP A 10 14.58 0.57 -5.67
C ASP A 10 14.22 -0.60 -6.59
N ARG A 11 15.01 -0.78 -7.64
CA ARG A 11 14.76 -1.78 -8.67
C ARG A 11 14.73 -3.21 -8.11
N ASP A 12 15.71 -3.58 -7.30
CA ASP A 12 15.82 -4.96 -6.79
C ASP A 12 14.65 -5.31 -5.87
N CYS A 13 14.32 -4.39 -4.99
CA CYS A 13 13.16 -4.54 -4.10
C CYS A 13 11.87 -4.64 -4.91
N ARG A 14 11.68 -3.74 -5.88
CA ARG A 14 10.48 -3.74 -6.74
C ARG A 14 10.33 -5.03 -7.52
N GLU A 15 11.41 -5.51 -8.15
CA GLU A 15 11.38 -6.74 -8.96
C GLU A 15 11.06 -7.96 -8.09
N LEU A 16 11.66 -8.06 -6.90
CA LEU A 16 11.44 -9.19 -6.01
C LEU A 16 9.97 -9.28 -5.56
N PHE A 17 9.43 -8.18 -5.05
CA PHE A 17 8.05 -8.17 -4.55
C PHE A 17 7.04 -8.32 -5.69
N ALA A 18 7.27 -7.68 -6.83
CA ALA A 18 6.39 -7.82 -7.99
C ALA A 18 6.39 -9.27 -8.50
N PHE A 19 7.56 -9.89 -8.59
CA PHE A 19 7.68 -11.29 -8.99
C PHE A 19 6.88 -12.21 -8.07
N THR A 20 7.01 -12.02 -6.76
CA THR A 20 6.31 -12.87 -5.79
C THR A 20 4.79 -12.68 -5.87
N LEU A 21 4.32 -11.45 -6.03
CA LEU A 21 2.90 -11.20 -6.25
C LEU A 21 2.38 -11.90 -7.51
N ARG A 22 3.15 -11.85 -8.61
CA ARG A 22 2.78 -12.54 -9.85
C ARG A 22 2.74 -14.06 -9.67
N LEU A 23 3.62 -14.64 -8.88
CA LEU A 23 3.58 -16.06 -8.55
C LEU A 23 2.30 -16.46 -7.82
N HIS A 24 1.69 -15.54 -7.08
CA HIS A 24 0.44 -15.75 -6.35
C HIS A 24 -0.79 -15.28 -7.15
N GLU A 25 -0.64 -15.23 -8.47
CA GLU A 25 -1.74 -14.97 -9.41
C GLU A 25 -2.32 -13.56 -9.33
N TYR A 26 -1.50 -12.58 -8.98
CA TYR A 26 -1.86 -11.17 -9.12
C TYR A 26 -1.33 -10.63 -10.45
N ASN A 27 -2.13 -9.77 -11.09
CA ASN A 27 -1.61 -8.88 -12.11
C ASN A 27 -0.89 -7.73 -11.38
N VAL A 28 0.29 -7.34 -11.85
CA VAL A 28 1.07 -6.31 -11.19
C VAL A 28 1.51 -5.25 -12.17
N TYR A 29 1.15 -3.99 -11.89
CA TYR A 29 1.76 -2.83 -12.50
C TYR A 29 2.87 -2.33 -11.58
N GLU A 30 4.01 -1.98 -12.15
CA GLU A 30 5.14 -1.45 -11.41
C GLU A 30 5.30 0.03 -11.71
N ALA A 31 5.52 0.84 -10.67
CA ALA A 31 5.83 2.25 -10.78
C ALA A 31 7.15 2.56 -10.06
N ILE A 32 7.93 3.49 -10.59
CA ILE A 32 9.22 3.87 -10.02
C ILE A 32 9.14 5.17 -9.21
N ASN A 33 8.01 5.84 -9.25
CA ASN A 33 7.77 7.07 -8.49
C ASN A 33 6.28 7.28 -8.28
N GLY A 34 5.94 8.27 -7.45
CA GLY A 34 4.55 8.57 -7.13
C GLY A 34 3.74 9.09 -8.31
N ALA A 35 4.37 9.85 -9.21
CA ALA A 35 3.68 10.38 -10.40
C ALA A 35 3.24 9.26 -11.34
N GLN A 36 4.11 8.27 -11.56
CA GLN A 36 3.74 7.08 -12.34
C GLN A 36 2.61 6.31 -11.67
N ALA A 37 2.65 6.16 -10.35
CA ALA A 37 1.61 5.46 -9.61
C ALA A 37 0.24 6.12 -9.82
N VAL A 38 0.16 7.43 -9.69
CA VAL A 38 -1.08 8.19 -9.93
C VAL A 38 -1.57 7.99 -11.36
N GLN A 39 -0.67 8.06 -12.33
CA GLN A 39 -1.03 7.91 -13.74
C GLN A 39 -1.58 6.52 -14.03
N ILE A 40 -0.97 5.47 -13.47
CA ILE A 40 -1.45 4.09 -13.67
C ILE A 40 -2.86 3.92 -13.09
N VAL A 41 -3.13 4.48 -11.91
CA VAL A 41 -4.47 4.42 -11.32
C VAL A 41 -5.52 5.09 -12.22
N ARG A 42 -5.15 6.17 -12.89
CA ARG A 42 -6.05 6.87 -13.83
C ARG A 42 -6.33 6.07 -15.10
N ASP A 43 -5.33 5.35 -15.59
CA ASP A 43 -5.37 4.73 -16.91
C ASP A 43 -5.78 3.26 -16.89
N GLU A 44 -5.54 2.55 -15.78
CA GLU A 44 -5.68 1.10 -15.70
C GLU A 44 -6.57 0.69 -14.53
N PRO A 45 -7.27 -0.45 -14.65
CA PRO A 45 -8.02 -0.98 -13.50
C PRO A 45 -7.06 -1.51 -12.44
N VAL A 46 -7.18 -1.00 -11.22
CA VAL A 46 -6.33 -1.40 -10.08
C VAL A 46 -7.24 -1.74 -8.91
N ASP A 47 -6.96 -2.86 -8.25
CA ASP A 47 -7.73 -3.33 -7.09
C ASP A 47 -7.08 -2.97 -5.75
N LEU A 48 -5.76 -2.75 -5.75
CA LEU A 48 -5.02 -2.40 -4.54
C LEU A 48 -3.72 -1.69 -4.91
N VAL A 49 -3.35 -0.69 -4.12
CA VAL A 49 -2.12 0.09 -4.34
C VAL A 49 -1.17 -0.13 -3.18
N ILE A 50 0.10 -0.42 -3.47
CA ILE A 50 1.19 -0.48 -2.50
C ILE A 50 2.19 0.61 -2.84
N LEU A 51 2.50 1.47 -1.88
CA LEU A 51 3.38 2.62 -2.07
C LEU A 51 4.53 2.60 -1.06
N ASP A 52 5.75 2.81 -1.54
CA ASP A 52 6.82 3.24 -0.66
C ASP A 52 6.66 4.73 -0.36
N VAL A 53 7.19 5.19 0.76
CA VAL A 53 7.12 6.60 1.18
C VAL A 53 8.09 7.44 0.36
N ARG A 54 9.37 7.04 0.32
CA ARG A 54 10.42 7.81 -0.34
C ARG A 54 10.61 7.39 -1.77
N MET A 55 10.16 8.25 -2.67
CA MET A 55 10.34 8.08 -4.11
C MET A 55 10.67 9.44 -4.71
N PRO A 56 11.41 9.48 -5.84
CA PRO A 56 11.69 10.73 -6.53
C PRO A 56 10.43 11.30 -7.17
N MET A 57 10.46 12.58 -7.50
CA MET A 57 9.43 13.34 -8.20
C MET A 57 8.16 13.57 -7.37
N MET A 58 7.58 12.53 -6.80
CA MET A 58 6.39 12.60 -5.95
C MET A 58 6.51 11.53 -4.87
N THR A 59 6.38 11.92 -3.60
CA THR A 59 6.45 10.97 -2.49
C THR A 59 5.24 10.05 -2.48
N GLY A 60 5.37 8.93 -1.74
CA GLY A 60 4.24 8.03 -1.53
C GLY A 60 3.07 8.70 -0.82
N TYR A 61 3.34 9.63 0.09
CA TYR A 61 2.27 10.39 0.76
C TYR A 61 1.47 11.25 -0.22
N ASP A 62 2.16 11.98 -1.07
CA ASP A 62 1.50 12.82 -2.07
C ASP A 62 0.70 11.98 -3.06
N ALA A 63 1.28 10.87 -3.52
CA ALA A 63 0.58 9.94 -4.39
C ALA A 63 -0.68 9.36 -3.72
N ALA A 64 -0.57 8.97 -2.45
CA ALA A 64 -1.71 8.44 -1.70
C ALA A 64 -2.85 9.45 -1.56
N ARG A 65 -2.52 10.72 -1.29
CA ARG A 65 -3.55 11.78 -1.21
C ARG A 65 -4.30 11.94 -2.52
N MET A 66 -3.58 11.95 -3.64
CA MET A 66 -4.18 12.06 -4.96
C MET A 66 -5.03 10.84 -5.29
N ILE A 67 -4.50 9.65 -5.06
CA ILE A 67 -5.22 8.39 -5.36
C ILE A 67 -6.46 8.27 -4.48
N ALA A 68 -6.36 8.56 -3.18
CA ALA A 68 -7.51 8.51 -2.27
C ALA A 68 -8.63 9.45 -2.70
N GLY A 69 -8.30 10.63 -3.20
CA GLY A 69 -9.26 11.60 -3.70
C GLY A 69 -9.90 11.22 -5.03
N GLU A 70 -9.13 10.61 -5.93
CA GLU A 70 -9.59 10.26 -7.28
C GLU A 70 -10.24 8.88 -7.36
N ALA A 71 -9.81 7.93 -6.51
CA ALA A 71 -10.26 6.54 -6.53
C ALA A 71 -10.60 6.07 -5.11
N PRO A 72 -11.72 6.55 -4.53
CA PRO A 72 -12.04 6.32 -3.11
C PRO A 72 -12.44 4.87 -2.79
N HIS A 73 -12.47 3.99 -3.77
CA HIS A 73 -12.80 2.58 -3.60
C HIS A 73 -11.56 1.66 -3.59
N ILE A 74 -10.37 2.21 -3.85
CA ILE A 74 -9.15 1.41 -3.96
C ILE A 74 -8.38 1.47 -2.64
N PRO A 75 -8.14 0.33 -1.96
CA PRO A 75 -7.31 0.31 -0.76
C PRO A 75 -5.86 0.66 -1.07
N ILE A 76 -5.25 1.43 -0.19
CA ILE A 76 -3.85 1.85 -0.28
C ILE A 76 -3.11 1.28 0.92
N MET A 77 -1.99 0.59 0.65
CA MET A 77 -1.05 0.11 1.66
C MET A 77 0.28 0.79 1.47
N PHE A 78 0.94 1.15 2.57
CA PHE A 78 2.34 1.57 2.53
C PHE A 78 3.26 0.40 2.86
N LEU A 79 4.42 0.36 2.21
CA LEU A 79 5.50 -0.58 2.50
C LEU A 79 6.80 0.24 2.51
N SER A 80 7.34 0.51 3.69
CA SER A 80 8.43 1.46 3.84
C SER A 80 9.40 1.07 4.94
N ALA A 81 10.66 1.52 4.83
CA ALA A 81 11.63 1.42 5.91
C ALA A 81 11.37 2.42 7.05
N LYS A 82 10.48 3.38 6.86
CA LYS A 82 10.16 4.43 7.84
C LYS A 82 9.09 3.94 8.81
N GLY A 83 9.51 3.56 10.04
CA GLY A 83 8.62 2.96 11.03
C GLY A 83 8.28 3.82 12.24
N LEU A 84 8.61 5.11 12.24
CA LEU A 84 8.28 5.98 13.36
C LEU A 84 6.77 6.24 13.40
N GLN A 85 6.22 6.40 14.61
CA GLN A 85 4.80 6.64 14.81
C GLN A 85 4.28 7.80 13.95
N ARG A 86 5.04 8.91 13.87
CA ARG A 86 4.66 10.07 13.06
C ARG A 86 4.55 9.75 11.56
N GLU A 87 5.41 8.83 11.07
CA GLU A 87 5.37 8.39 9.67
C GLU A 87 4.08 7.62 9.39
N VAL A 88 3.74 6.71 10.29
CA VAL A 88 2.52 5.92 10.18
C VAL A 88 1.29 6.82 10.27
N GLN A 89 1.28 7.77 11.20
CA GLN A 89 0.17 8.74 11.35
C GLN A 89 0.02 9.60 10.09
N THR A 90 1.12 10.04 9.51
CA THR A 90 1.09 10.82 8.25
C THR A 90 0.48 10.00 7.13
N ALA A 91 0.86 8.72 7.02
CA ALA A 91 0.33 7.81 6.01
C ALA A 91 -1.19 7.66 6.12
N PHE A 92 -1.69 7.33 7.30
CA PHE A 92 -3.14 7.17 7.52
C PHE A 92 -3.89 8.51 7.34
N GLY A 93 -3.24 9.63 7.59
CA GLY A 93 -3.79 10.96 7.35
C GLY A 93 -3.92 11.33 5.88
N CYS A 94 -3.34 10.56 4.95
CA CYS A 94 -3.43 10.84 3.53
C CYS A 94 -4.84 10.63 2.95
N GLY A 95 -5.66 9.82 3.60
CA GLY A 95 -7.04 9.59 3.19
C GLY A 95 -7.65 8.36 3.83
N PRO A 96 -8.99 8.25 3.79
CA PRO A 96 -9.71 7.14 4.44
C PRO A 96 -9.50 5.79 3.76
N THR A 97 -8.96 5.76 2.54
CA THR A 97 -8.66 4.51 1.82
C THR A 97 -7.27 3.97 2.12
N VAL A 98 -6.43 4.69 2.87
CA VAL A 98 -5.19 4.14 3.41
C VAL A 98 -5.55 3.16 4.53
N VAL A 99 -5.30 1.88 4.28
CA VAL A 99 -5.79 0.80 5.15
C VAL A 99 -4.69 0.09 5.92
N ASP A 100 -3.42 0.24 5.52
CA ASP A 100 -2.32 -0.40 6.24
C ASP A 100 -0.97 0.29 6.00
N TYR A 101 -0.04 0.02 6.89
CA TYR A 101 1.34 0.49 6.82
C TYR A 101 2.25 -0.64 7.29
N LEU A 102 3.07 -1.18 6.40
CA LEU A 102 4.02 -2.23 6.71
C LEU A 102 5.44 -1.66 6.76
N VAL A 103 6.17 -2.01 7.81
CA VAL A 103 7.54 -1.53 8.02
C VAL A 103 8.53 -2.61 7.57
N LYS A 104 9.42 -2.27 6.65
CA LYS A 104 10.50 -3.16 6.23
C LYS A 104 11.45 -3.43 7.40
N PRO A 105 12.03 -4.63 7.54
CA PRO A 105 11.99 -5.74 6.58
C PRO A 105 10.68 -6.55 6.68
N VAL A 106 10.12 -6.85 5.53
CA VAL A 106 8.96 -7.72 5.35
C VAL A 106 9.33 -8.71 4.28
N SER A 107 9.08 -10.01 4.49
CA SER A 107 9.35 -10.98 3.44
C SER A 107 8.31 -10.84 2.32
N PRO A 108 8.66 -11.22 1.07
CA PRO A 108 7.67 -11.22 -0.01
C PRO A 108 6.41 -12.03 0.31
N ASP A 109 6.56 -13.19 0.96
CA ASP A 109 5.41 -14.01 1.35
C ASP A 109 4.53 -13.33 2.40
N GLN A 110 5.12 -12.62 3.34
CA GLN A 110 4.36 -11.83 4.32
C GLN A 110 3.56 -10.73 3.64
N LEU A 111 4.14 -10.06 2.66
CA LEU A 111 3.42 -9.04 1.89
C LEU A 111 2.24 -9.65 1.15
N VAL A 112 2.44 -10.77 0.46
CA VAL A 112 1.37 -11.47 -0.26
C VAL A 112 0.24 -11.85 0.69
N GLY A 113 0.56 -12.42 1.85
CA GLY A 113 -0.43 -12.77 2.86
C GLY A 113 -1.27 -11.58 3.30
N ARG A 114 -0.62 -10.42 3.48
CA ARG A 114 -1.35 -9.20 3.87
C ARG A 114 -2.20 -8.66 2.73
N VAL A 115 -1.72 -8.70 1.51
CA VAL A 115 -2.50 -8.30 0.32
C VAL A 115 -3.76 -9.16 0.20
N ASP A 116 -3.62 -10.49 0.34
CA ASP A 116 -4.75 -11.40 0.30
C ASP A 116 -5.80 -11.04 1.36
N GLN A 117 -5.35 -10.79 2.59
CA GLN A 117 -6.22 -10.45 3.71
C GLN A 117 -6.94 -9.12 3.47
N VAL A 118 -6.22 -8.09 3.04
CA VAL A 118 -6.81 -6.77 2.76
C VAL A 118 -7.89 -6.86 1.69
N LEU A 119 -7.62 -7.56 0.59
CA LEU A 119 -8.59 -7.73 -0.48
C LEU A 119 -9.82 -8.50 -0.02
N GLN A 120 -9.63 -9.57 0.75
CA GLN A 120 -10.73 -10.38 1.25
C GLN A 120 -11.62 -9.58 2.21
N VAL A 121 -11.03 -8.91 3.19
CA VAL A 121 -11.79 -8.13 4.19
C VAL A 121 -12.47 -6.93 3.53
N SER A 122 -11.80 -6.27 2.58
CA SER A 122 -12.39 -5.15 1.85
C SER A 122 -13.67 -5.55 1.10
N ARG A 123 -13.67 -6.74 0.51
CA ARG A 123 -14.83 -7.25 -0.23
C ARG A 123 -15.99 -7.62 0.68
N THR A 124 -15.69 -8.13 1.87
CA THR A 124 -16.73 -8.65 2.79
C THR A 124 -17.19 -7.62 3.81
N ALA A 125 -16.29 -6.77 4.32
CA ALA A 125 -16.59 -5.83 5.40
C ALA A 125 -16.28 -4.36 5.07
N GLY A 126 -15.66 -4.09 3.90
CA GLY A 126 -15.34 -2.75 3.44
C GLY A 126 -13.98 -2.23 3.89
N LEU A 127 -13.55 -1.13 3.28
CA LEU A 127 -12.25 -0.51 3.54
C LEU A 127 -12.12 -0.01 4.98
N GLU A 128 -13.18 0.55 5.54
CA GLU A 128 -13.16 1.08 6.90
C GLU A 128 -12.84 -0.02 7.92
N ALA A 129 -13.36 -1.24 7.73
CA ALA A 129 -13.09 -2.35 8.62
C ALA A 129 -11.60 -2.74 8.62
N VAL A 130 -10.98 -2.78 7.44
CA VAL A 130 -9.54 -3.05 7.31
C VAL A 130 -8.73 -1.95 7.99
N ARG A 131 -9.08 -0.70 7.73
CA ARG A 131 -8.40 0.46 8.28
C ARG A 131 -8.46 0.47 9.81
N GLN A 132 -9.61 0.22 10.40
CA GLN A 132 -9.77 0.20 11.85
C GLN A 132 -8.97 -0.91 12.51
N GLU A 133 -8.93 -2.10 11.91
CA GLU A 133 -8.10 -3.21 12.40
C GLU A 133 -6.62 -2.84 12.39
N SER A 134 -6.14 -2.24 11.30
CA SER A 134 -4.74 -1.81 11.17
C SER A 134 -4.40 -0.71 12.18
N LEU A 135 -5.26 0.28 12.35
CA LEU A 135 -5.06 1.37 13.31
C LEU A 135 -5.02 0.86 14.75
N ALA A 136 -5.88 -0.09 15.11
CA ALA A 136 -5.89 -0.70 16.44
C ALA A 136 -4.57 -1.44 16.72
N ARG A 137 -4.05 -2.15 15.72
CA ARG A 137 -2.76 -2.86 15.81
C ARG A 137 -1.61 -1.87 16.03
N GLU A 138 -1.55 -0.79 15.25
CA GLU A 138 -0.52 0.23 15.37
C GLU A 138 -0.58 0.94 16.73
N GLU A 139 -1.77 1.29 17.19
CA GLU A 139 -1.97 1.89 18.50
C GLU A 139 -1.44 1.00 19.61
N ASN A 140 -1.75 -0.30 19.58
CA ASN A 140 -1.26 -1.26 20.57
C ASN A 140 0.27 -1.36 20.57
N VAL A 141 0.90 -1.36 19.41
CA VAL A 141 2.37 -1.42 19.30
C VAL A 141 3.02 -0.22 19.98
N TYR A 142 2.50 0.98 19.78
CA TYR A 142 3.09 2.19 20.35
C TYR A 142 2.76 2.40 21.83
N VAL A 143 1.60 1.97 22.27
CA VAL A 143 1.21 2.04 23.68
C VAL A 143 2.05 1.11 24.55
N GLN A 144 2.47 -0.04 24.02
CA GLN A 144 3.29 -1.02 24.75
C GLN A 144 4.77 -0.63 24.85
N ARG A 145 5.19 0.39 24.14
CA ARG A 145 6.55 0.93 24.22
C ARG A 145 6.65 2.02 25.28
#